data_da9616ecb9a2ccca262d73c462a377a4
#
_entry.id   da9616ecb9a2ccca262d73c462a377a4
#
_cell.length_a   1.000
_cell.length_b   1.000
_cell.length_c   1.000
_cell.angle_alpha   90.00
_cell.angle_beta   90.00
_cell.angle_gamma   90.00
#
_symmetry.space_group_name_H-M   'P 1'
#
loop_
_entity.id
_entity.type
_entity.pdbx_description
1 polymer ?
#
loop_
_entity_poly.entity_id
_entity_poly.type
_entity_poly.pdbx_seq_one_letter_code
_entity_poly.pdbx_strand_id
1 'polypeptide(L)'
;MKIVVFRRRWLMVAGCAAAAIAMFGVVSNPAAVGAAATERELPIYCVQDTGEKKAALTFDAAWGNEDTEELIEILGRYDVKATFFLVGQWVDKYPESVKALSDAGHEIENHSNTHPHLPQCSREQIQSELESCNAKIEAITGTAPQFHRCPYGDYDDNSIRTIRSIGMEPIQWNVDSLDWKELTAPEITQRVLNHVVPGSIILFHNAAIHTPEALPGIIEALQKEGYTLCTVSELVIEGEYTIDNNGMQCPKNIEQDTMEHAS
;
A
#
# COMPACT_ATOMS: atom_id res chain seq x y z
N MET A 1 -72.71 13.74 20.27
CA MET A 1 -71.55 12.80 20.27
C MET A 1 -70.79 12.74 18.96
N LYS A 2 -71.19 13.31 17.84
CA LYS A 2 -70.47 13.30 16.54
C LYS A 2 -69.42 14.37 16.44
N ILE A 3 -69.44 15.47 17.16
CA ILE A 3 -68.45 16.57 17.07
C ILE A 3 -67.11 16.22 17.74
N VAL A 4 -67.06 15.38 18.77
CA VAL A 4 -65.87 15.01 19.49
C VAL A 4 -64.98 14.06 18.66
N VAL A 5 -65.60 13.17 17.86
CA VAL A 5 -64.85 12.23 17.00
C VAL A 5 -64.20 12.96 15.83
N PHE A 6 -64.85 14.00 15.30
CA PHE A 6 -64.31 14.79 14.19
C PHE A 6 -63.12 15.63 14.63
N ARG A 7 -63.12 16.25 15.81
CA ARG A 7 -62.00 17.00 16.37
C ARG A 7 -60.75 16.08 16.63
N ARG A 8 -61.00 14.87 17.11
CA ARG A 8 -59.91 13.95 17.42
C ARG A 8 -59.18 13.45 16.14
N ARG A 9 -59.93 13.24 15.06
CA ARG A 9 -59.36 12.90 13.74
C ARG A 9 -58.54 14.04 13.15
N TRP A 10 -58.97 15.28 13.25
CA TRP A 10 -58.23 16.47 12.81
C TRP A 10 -56.97 16.69 13.62
N LEU A 11 -56.96 16.43 14.90
CA LEU A 11 -55.75 16.48 15.74
C LEU A 11 -54.72 15.41 15.40
N MET A 12 -55.16 14.20 15.05
CA MET A 12 -54.26 13.15 14.58
C MET A 12 -53.66 13.45 13.19
N VAL A 13 -54.47 13.97 12.26
CA VAL A 13 -54.00 14.41 10.95
C VAL A 13 -52.99 15.56 11.06
N ALA A 14 -53.26 16.53 11.92
CA ALA A 14 -52.33 17.64 12.18
C ALA A 14 -51.02 17.15 12.84
N GLY A 15 -51.09 16.19 13.77
CA GLY A 15 -49.92 15.58 14.39
C GLY A 15 -49.07 14.83 13.40
N CYS A 16 -49.68 14.04 12.51
CA CYS A 16 -48.94 13.32 11.45
C CYS A 16 -48.31 14.26 10.41
N ALA A 17 -49.02 15.35 10.04
CA ALA A 17 -48.49 16.38 9.15
C ALA A 17 -47.28 17.13 9.77
N ALA A 18 -47.39 17.49 11.06
CA ALA A 18 -46.27 18.12 11.77
C ALA A 18 -45.03 17.19 11.89
N ALA A 19 -45.24 15.89 12.15
CA ALA A 19 -44.17 14.90 12.18
C ALA A 19 -43.53 14.70 10.80
N ALA A 20 -44.32 14.69 9.73
CA ALA A 20 -43.81 14.59 8.36
C ALA A 20 -43.01 15.82 7.94
N ILE A 21 -43.44 17.03 8.32
CA ILE A 21 -42.71 18.28 8.06
C ILE A 21 -41.39 18.31 8.86
N ALA A 22 -41.40 17.85 10.11
CA ALA A 22 -40.19 17.77 10.92
C ALA A 22 -39.18 16.76 10.33
N MET A 23 -39.63 15.58 9.87
CA MET A 23 -38.78 14.61 9.19
C MET A 23 -38.28 15.14 7.85
N PHE A 24 -39.12 15.83 7.07
CA PHE A 24 -38.68 16.41 5.80
C PHE A 24 -37.67 17.56 5.99
N GLY A 25 -37.84 18.37 7.07
CA GLY A 25 -36.86 19.42 7.44
C GLY A 25 -35.51 18.88 7.86
N VAL A 26 -35.47 17.73 8.51
CA VAL A 26 -34.19 17.05 8.87
C VAL A 26 -33.49 16.45 7.64
N VAL A 27 -34.27 15.87 6.71
CA VAL A 27 -33.72 15.26 5.47
C VAL A 27 -33.31 16.34 4.45
N SER A 28 -33.97 17.52 4.47
CA SER A 28 -33.69 18.60 3.51
C SER A 28 -32.68 19.63 4.00
N ASN A 29 -32.09 19.45 5.19
CA ASN A 29 -31.04 20.32 5.69
C ASN A 29 -29.67 19.78 5.29
N PRO A 30 -29.00 20.36 4.29
CA PRO A 30 -27.68 19.89 3.86
C PRO A 30 -26.61 19.96 4.97
N ALA A 31 -26.85 20.75 6.02
CA ALA A 31 -25.98 20.81 7.20
C ALA A 31 -26.18 19.63 8.17
N ALA A 32 -27.26 18.83 8.03
CA ALA A 32 -27.51 17.66 8.88
C ALA A 32 -26.97 16.34 8.27
N VAL A 33 -26.47 16.36 7.03
CA VAL A 33 -25.86 15.24 6.34
C VAL A 33 -24.33 15.42 6.21
N GLY A 34 -23.76 16.25 7.05
CA GLY A 34 -22.35 16.27 7.32
C GLY A 34 -21.94 15.11 8.25
N ALA A 35 -22.25 13.88 7.88
CA ALA A 35 -21.37 12.80 8.21
C ALA A 35 -20.07 13.13 7.44
N ALA A 36 -19.07 13.65 8.13
CA ALA A 36 -17.72 13.69 7.59
C ALA A 36 -17.47 12.29 7.05
N ALA A 37 -17.41 12.14 5.73
CA ALA A 37 -16.86 10.94 5.14
C ALA A 37 -15.45 10.90 5.73
N THR A 38 -15.21 9.99 6.65
CA THR A 38 -13.87 9.74 7.14
C THR A 38 -13.10 9.35 5.88
N GLU A 39 -12.14 10.19 5.48
CA GLU A 39 -11.27 9.85 4.36
C GLU A 39 -10.69 8.47 4.65
N ARG A 40 -10.81 7.58 3.68
CA ARG A 40 -10.28 6.23 3.78
C ARG A 40 -8.77 6.32 3.89
N GLU A 41 -8.22 5.67 4.88
CA GLU A 41 -6.77 5.55 5.01
C GLU A 41 -6.22 4.65 3.91
N LEU A 42 -5.30 5.16 3.10
CA LEU A 42 -4.72 4.42 2.00
C LEU A 42 -3.20 4.26 2.18
N PRO A 43 -2.63 3.12 1.80
CA PRO A 43 -1.19 2.97 1.61
C PRO A 43 -0.73 3.66 0.33
N ILE A 44 0.58 3.78 0.13
CA ILE A 44 1.16 4.28 -1.11
C ILE A 44 1.19 3.14 -2.14
N TYR A 45 0.49 3.34 -3.28
CA TYR A 45 0.48 2.40 -4.41
C TYR A 45 1.47 2.77 -5.52
N CYS A 46 1.72 4.06 -5.67
CA CYS A 46 2.67 4.63 -6.62
C CYS A 46 2.97 6.08 -6.22
N VAL A 47 3.92 6.68 -6.88
CA VAL A 47 4.33 8.07 -6.68
C VAL A 47 3.96 8.91 -7.90
N GLN A 48 3.54 10.14 -7.71
CA GLN A 48 3.25 11.07 -8.80
C GLN A 48 4.52 11.29 -9.63
N ASP A 49 4.36 11.29 -10.96
CA ASP A 49 5.45 11.63 -11.89
C ASP A 49 5.96 13.05 -11.60
N THR A 50 7.22 13.15 -11.19
CA THR A 50 7.92 14.40 -10.92
C THR A 50 8.81 14.84 -12.09
N GLY A 51 8.69 14.19 -13.24
CA GLY A 51 9.52 14.43 -14.43
C GLY A 51 10.73 13.51 -14.54
N GLU A 52 10.96 12.65 -13.54
CA GLU A 52 11.97 11.59 -13.55
C GLU A 52 11.30 10.24 -13.78
N LYS A 53 11.73 9.51 -14.82
CA LYS A 53 11.23 8.16 -15.07
C LYS A 53 11.83 7.18 -14.06
N LYS A 54 11.29 7.12 -12.84
CA LYS A 54 11.66 6.16 -11.82
C LYS A 54 10.59 5.07 -11.67
N ALA A 55 10.99 3.86 -11.31
CA ALA A 55 10.12 2.77 -10.87
C ALA A 55 10.85 1.88 -9.87
N ALA A 56 10.11 1.30 -8.91
CA ALA A 56 10.69 0.38 -7.94
C ALA A 56 10.32 -1.07 -8.29
N LEU A 57 11.34 -1.95 -8.36
CA LEU A 57 11.13 -3.39 -8.37
C LEU A 57 11.03 -3.87 -6.92
N THR A 58 9.95 -4.54 -6.58
CA THR A 58 9.71 -5.01 -5.21
C THR A 58 9.34 -6.48 -5.18
N PHE A 59 9.80 -7.19 -4.16
CA PHE A 59 9.63 -8.63 -4.01
C PHE A 59 9.04 -8.93 -2.64
N ASP A 60 7.93 -9.68 -2.58
CA ASP A 60 7.40 -10.22 -1.35
C ASP A 60 7.97 -11.62 -1.11
N ALA A 61 8.63 -11.84 0.03
CA ALA A 61 9.28 -13.10 0.36
C ALA A 61 8.60 -13.75 1.57
N ALA A 62 7.82 -14.81 1.31
CA ALA A 62 7.06 -15.53 2.31
C ALA A 62 7.34 -17.04 2.35
N TRP A 63 7.80 -17.62 1.25
CA TRP A 63 8.09 -19.06 1.13
C TRP A 63 9.32 -19.26 0.26
N GLY A 64 9.96 -20.42 0.34
CA GLY A 64 11.13 -20.76 -0.46
C GLY A 64 12.27 -19.73 -0.38
N ASN A 65 13.45 -20.09 -0.85
CA ASN A 65 14.59 -19.18 -1.04
C ASN A 65 15.51 -19.65 -2.19
N GLU A 66 14.99 -20.55 -3.00
CA GLU A 66 15.76 -21.27 -4.02
C GLU A 66 16.28 -20.33 -5.11
N ASP A 67 15.61 -19.22 -5.35
CA ASP A 67 15.95 -18.21 -6.35
C ASP A 67 16.68 -16.98 -5.79
N THR A 68 16.92 -16.91 -4.47
CA THR A 68 17.50 -15.71 -3.84
C THR A 68 18.86 -15.33 -4.44
N GLU A 69 19.76 -16.30 -4.60
CA GLU A 69 21.10 -16.06 -5.18
C GLU A 69 20.99 -15.62 -6.65
N GLU A 70 20.08 -16.24 -7.41
CA GLU A 70 19.85 -15.90 -8.82
C GLU A 70 19.26 -14.50 -8.97
N LEU A 71 18.31 -14.10 -8.10
CA LEU A 71 17.75 -12.75 -8.09
C LEU A 71 18.84 -11.70 -7.80
N ILE A 72 19.71 -11.94 -6.80
CA ILE A 72 20.84 -11.08 -6.47
C ILE A 72 21.78 -10.95 -7.68
N GLU A 73 22.12 -12.07 -8.33
CA GLU A 73 23.00 -12.07 -9.50
C GLU A 73 22.39 -11.29 -10.67
N ILE A 74 21.11 -11.51 -10.98
CA ILE A 74 20.39 -10.80 -12.05
C ILE A 74 20.38 -9.30 -11.77
N LEU A 75 19.89 -8.88 -10.61
CA LEU A 75 19.80 -7.47 -10.24
C LEU A 75 21.18 -6.80 -10.24
N GLY A 76 22.21 -7.50 -9.72
CA GLY A 76 23.60 -7.01 -9.72
C GLY A 76 24.19 -6.85 -11.12
N ARG A 77 23.85 -7.72 -12.07
CA ARG A 77 24.28 -7.64 -13.48
C ARG A 77 23.83 -6.36 -14.17
N TYR A 78 22.68 -5.84 -13.80
CA TYR A 78 22.09 -4.61 -14.36
C TYR A 78 22.30 -3.39 -13.48
N ASP A 79 23.05 -3.51 -12.38
CA ASP A 79 23.26 -2.46 -11.36
C ASP A 79 21.94 -1.90 -10.81
N VAL A 80 20.98 -2.78 -10.54
CA VAL A 80 19.66 -2.44 -10.00
C VAL A 80 19.59 -2.84 -8.52
N LYS A 81 19.11 -1.92 -7.68
CA LYS A 81 18.72 -2.21 -6.31
C LYS A 81 17.18 -2.30 -6.24
N ALA A 82 16.70 -3.29 -5.51
CA ALA A 82 15.29 -3.59 -5.33
C ALA A 82 14.93 -3.59 -3.85
N THR A 83 13.63 -3.54 -3.55
CA THR A 83 13.11 -3.62 -2.18
C THR A 83 12.47 -4.99 -1.94
N PHE A 84 12.88 -5.65 -0.88
CA PHE A 84 12.37 -6.96 -0.47
C PHE A 84 11.56 -6.82 0.81
N PHE A 85 10.27 -7.14 0.75
CA PHE A 85 9.36 -7.20 1.90
C PHE A 85 9.35 -8.63 2.45
N LEU A 86 9.92 -8.84 3.63
CA LEU A 86 10.17 -10.16 4.17
C LEU A 86 9.21 -10.51 5.31
N VAL A 87 8.65 -11.73 5.25
CA VAL A 87 7.91 -12.31 6.37
C VAL A 87 8.86 -12.74 7.48
N GLY A 88 8.59 -12.38 8.74
CA GLY A 88 9.47 -12.69 9.87
C GLY A 88 9.75 -14.19 10.05
N GLN A 89 8.79 -15.07 9.75
CA GLN A 89 9.01 -16.52 9.72
C GLN A 89 9.98 -16.94 8.60
N TRP A 90 9.99 -16.24 7.48
CA TRP A 90 10.95 -16.44 6.39
C TRP A 90 12.35 -15.98 6.82
N VAL A 91 12.43 -14.85 7.54
CA VAL A 91 13.68 -14.31 8.12
C VAL A 91 14.29 -15.33 9.10
N ASP A 92 13.48 -15.90 9.99
CA ASP A 92 13.95 -16.95 10.91
C ASP A 92 14.48 -18.19 10.18
N LYS A 93 13.83 -18.57 9.09
CA LYS A 93 14.16 -19.79 8.35
C LYS A 93 15.38 -19.62 7.44
N TYR A 94 15.59 -18.42 6.89
CA TYR A 94 16.60 -18.14 5.89
C TYR A 94 17.47 -16.90 6.21
N PRO A 95 18.08 -16.83 7.40
CA PRO A 95 18.83 -15.64 7.82
C PRO A 95 20.01 -15.33 6.89
N GLU A 96 20.64 -16.34 6.28
CA GLU A 96 21.73 -16.15 5.32
C GLU A 96 21.24 -15.50 4.02
N SER A 97 20.01 -15.81 3.56
CA SER A 97 19.40 -15.15 2.41
C SER A 97 19.10 -13.68 2.70
N VAL A 98 18.58 -13.36 3.91
CA VAL A 98 18.39 -11.97 4.34
C VAL A 98 19.70 -11.20 4.33
N LYS A 99 20.75 -11.81 4.90
CA LYS A 99 22.08 -11.20 4.92
C LYS A 99 22.63 -11.00 3.51
N ALA A 100 22.48 -11.97 2.63
CA ALA A 100 22.97 -11.88 1.26
C ALA A 100 22.27 -10.76 0.46
N LEU A 101 20.93 -10.61 0.60
CA LEU A 101 20.16 -9.52 0.00
C LEU A 101 20.63 -8.15 0.53
N SER A 102 20.80 -8.02 1.85
CA SER A 102 21.28 -6.79 2.48
C SER A 102 22.73 -6.45 2.08
N ASP A 103 23.64 -7.42 2.09
CA ASP A 103 25.04 -7.24 1.70
C ASP A 103 25.17 -6.85 0.22
N ALA A 104 24.24 -7.29 -0.64
CA ALA A 104 24.14 -6.89 -2.04
C ALA A 104 23.58 -5.47 -2.21
N GLY A 105 23.16 -4.80 -1.13
CA GLY A 105 22.67 -3.43 -1.12
C GLY A 105 21.20 -3.30 -1.50
N HIS A 106 20.43 -4.37 -1.42
CA HIS A 106 18.97 -4.31 -1.54
C HIS A 106 18.35 -3.77 -0.26
N GLU A 107 17.21 -3.09 -0.40
CA GLU A 107 16.41 -2.61 0.71
C GLU A 107 15.59 -3.75 1.30
N ILE A 108 15.61 -3.90 2.63
CA ILE A 108 14.94 -4.99 3.35
C ILE A 108 13.86 -4.41 4.23
N GLU A 109 12.61 -4.78 3.96
CA GLU A 109 11.43 -4.20 4.56
C GLU A 109 10.47 -5.26 5.12
N ASN A 110 9.43 -4.84 5.80
CA ASN A 110 8.56 -5.66 6.62
C ASN A 110 7.34 -6.17 5.86
N HIS A 111 7.06 -7.50 5.95
CA HIS A 111 5.85 -8.13 5.42
C HIS A 111 5.07 -8.90 6.51
N SER A 112 5.01 -8.36 7.74
CA SER A 112 4.52 -8.98 8.97
C SER A 112 5.37 -10.16 9.46
N ASN A 113 5.08 -10.66 10.65
CA ASN A 113 5.83 -11.79 11.23
C ASN A 113 5.32 -13.15 10.75
N THR A 114 4.00 -13.34 10.66
CA THR A 114 3.35 -14.64 10.37
C THR A 114 2.43 -14.63 9.14
N HIS A 115 2.41 -13.52 8.39
CA HIS A 115 1.60 -13.33 7.17
C HIS A 115 0.08 -13.43 7.38
N PRO A 116 -0.52 -12.77 8.40
CA PRO A 116 -1.96 -12.81 8.64
C PRO A 116 -2.73 -11.85 7.74
N HIS A 117 -4.05 -12.02 7.63
CA HIS A 117 -4.95 -11.00 7.12
C HIS A 117 -5.12 -9.89 8.18
N LEU A 118 -4.45 -8.74 8.01
CA LEU A 118 -4.42 -7.66 9.01
C LEU A 118 -5.81 -7.14 9.43
N PRO A 119 -6.83 -7.02 8.54
CA PRO A 119 -8.17 -6.62 8.94
C PRO A 119 -8.86 -7.58 9.93
N GLN A 120 -8.36 -8.81 10.08
CA GLN A 120 -8.87 -9.79 11.05
C GLN A 120 -8.13 -9.72 12.39
N CYS A 121 -7.11 -8.87 12.51
CA CYS A 121 -6.27 -8.72 13.69
C CYS A 121 -6.68 -7.50 14.53
N SER A 122 -6.54 -7.60 15.86
CA SER A 122 -6.62 -6.42 16.72
C SER A 122 -5.42 -5.50 16.50
N ARG A 123 -5.53 -4.26 16.96
CA ARG A 123 -4.42 -3.30 16.88
C ARG A 123 -3.15 -3.84 17.55
N GLU A 124 -3.28 -4.44 18.70
CA GLU A 124 -2.17 -5.01 19.46
C GLU A 124 -1.53 -6.20 18.74
N GLN A 125 -2.35 -7.01 18.03
CA GLN A 125 -1.84 -8.11 17.21
C GLN A 125 -1.07 -7.57 16.00
N ILE A 126 -1.61 -6.56 15.28
CA ILE A 126 -0.92 -5.91 14.17
C ILE A 126 0.43 -5.35 14.66
N GLN A 127 0.44 -4.59 15.75
CA GLN A 127 1.66 -4.03 16.31
C GLN A 127 2.68 -5.13 16.63
N SER A 128 2.27 -6.22 17.29
CA SER A 128 3.14 -7.35 17.60
C SER A 128 3.70 -8.04 16.35
N GLU A 129 2.90 -8.19 15.30
CA GLU A 129 3.32 -8.73 13.99
C GLU A 129 4.45 -7.89 13.37
N LEU A 130 4.28 -6.56 13.36
CA LEU A 130 5.24 -5.66 12.76
C LEU A 130 6.53 -5.53 13.59
N GLU A 131 6.41 -5.29 14.90
CA GLU A 131 7.55 -5.13 15.79
C GLU A 131 8.41 -6.41 15.86
N SER A 132 7.76 -7.59 15.88
CA SER A 132 8.48 -8.87 15.86
C SER A 132 9.26 -9.08 14.58
N CYS A 133 8.69 -8.73 13.42
CA CYS A 133 9.37 -8.80 12.14
C CYS A 133 10.52 -7.79 12.05
N ASN A 134 10.29 -6.54 12.46
CA ASN A 134 11.32 -5.49 12.48
C ASN A 134 12.54 -5.92 13.30
N ALA A 135 12.32 -6.43 14.51
CA ALA A 135 13.41 -6.86 15.39
C ALA A 135 14.27 -7.97 14.76
N LYS A 136 13.66 -8.90 14.03
CA LYS A 136 14.38 -9.99 13.32
C LYS A 136 15.20 -9.47 12.15
N ILE A 137 14.62 -8.59 11.33
CA ILE A 137 15.31 -7.97 10.18
C ILE A 137 16.48 -7.13 10.69
N GLU A 138 16.25 -6.25 11.66
CA GLU A 138 17.28 -5.37 12.22
C GLU A 138 18.44 -6.15 12.86
N ALA A 139 18.15 -7.27 13.51
CA ALA A 139 19.20 -8.13 14.12
C ALA A 139 20.18 -8.69 13.08
N ILE A 140 19.76 -8.87 11.81
CA ILE A 140 20.61 -9.41 10.73
C ILE A 140 21.23 -8.29 9.90
N THR A 141 20.44 -7.27 9.55
CA THR A 141 20.84 -6.22 8.61
C THR A 141 21.50 -5.02 9.28
N GLY A 142 21.24 -4.83 10.60
CA GLY A 142 21.64 -3.63 11.34
C GLY A 142 20.79 -2.40 11.04
N THR A 143 19.74 -2.53 10.21
CA THR A 143 18.84 -1.43 9.82
C THR A 143 17.39 -1.81 10.13
N ALA A 144 16.67 -0.94 10.81
CA ALA A 144 15.26 -1.15 11.09
C ALA A 144 14.41 -0.84 9.83
N PRO A 145 13.44 -1.70 9.48
CA PRO A 145 12.51 -1.44 8.39
C PRO A 145 11.72 -0.14 8.60
N GLN A 146 11.49 0.61 7.54
CA GLN A 146 10.70 1.83 7.52
C GLN A 146 9.35 1.65 6.83
N PHE A 147 9.26 0.67 5.96
CA PHE A 147 8.06 0.37 5.19
C PHE A 147 7.46 -0.97 5.59
N HIS A 148 6.13 -1.05 5.41
CA HIS A 148 5.41 -2.30 5.60
C HIS A 148 4.50 -2.56 4.40
N ARG A 149 4.50 -3.80 3.90
CA ARG A 149 3.50 -4.25 2.93
C ARG A 149 2.55 -5.22 3.60
N CYS A 150 1.25 -4.93 3.48
CA CYS A 150 0.22 -5.78 4.06
C CYS A 150 0.15 -7.13 3.33
N PRO A 151 0.16 -8.27 4.06
CA PRO A 151 -0.04 -9.58 3.47
C PRO A 151 -1.30 -9.62 2.60
N TYR A 152 -1.22 -10.30 1.44
CA TYR A 152 -2.30 -10.41 0.44
C TYR A 152 -2.76 -9.06 -0.16
N GLY A 153 -2.11 -7.95 0.14
CA GLY A 153 -2.62 -6.62 -0.16
C GLY A 153 -3.87 -6.24 0.65
N ASP A 154 -4.16 -6.97 1.72
CA ASP A 154 -5.40 -6.85 2.51
C ASP A 154 -5.20 -5.91 3.69
N TYR A 155 -5.97 -4.83 3.74
CA TYR A 155 -5.92 -3.81 4.78
C TYR A 155 -7.27 -3.12 4.98
N ASP A 156 -7.42 -2.51 6.14
CA ASP A 156 -8.49 -1.57 6.48
C ASP A 156 -7.91 -0.31 7.15
N ASP A 157 -8.75 0.65 7.47
CA ASP A 157 -8.33 1.89 8.14
C ASP A 157 -7.61 1.63 9.48
N ASN A 158 -8.01 0.59 10.23
CA ASN A 158 -7.36 0.23 11.47
C ASN A 158 -5.93 -0.27 11.23
N SER A 159 -5.75 -1.11 10.20
CA SER A 159 -4.44 -1.62 9.80
C SER A 159 -3.50 -0.46 9.44
N ILE A 160 -3.94 0.43 8.55
CA ILE A 160 -3.13 1.56 8.08
C ILE A 160 -2.75 2.50 9.23
N ARG A 161 -3.73 2.89 10.07
CA ARG A 161 -3.45 3.74 11.24
C ARG A 161 -2.51 3.08 12.24
N THR A 162 -2.62 1.77 12.42
CA THR A 162 -1.73 1.04 13.33
C THR A 162 -0.31 1.02 12.79
N ILE A 163 -0.11 0.72 11.50
CA ILE A 163 1.20 0.74 10.84
C ILE A 163 1.85 2.12 11.03
N ARG A 164 1.12 3.21 10.69
CA ARG A 164 1.64 4.57 10.85
C ARG A 164 1.91 4.96 12.30
N SER A 165 1.12 4.46 13.26
CA SER A 165 1.30 4.77 14.68
C SER A 165 2.60 4.24 15.30
N ILE A 166 3.25 3.28 14.65
CA ILE A 166 4.57 2.76 15.05
C ILE A 166 5.71 3.30 14.19
N GLY A 167 5.42 4.34 13.37
CA GLY A 167 6.43 5.03 12.57
C GLY A 167 6.78 4.38 11.25
N MET A 168 5.96 3.42 10.76
CA MET A 168 6.16 2.79 9.45
C MET A 168 5.19 3.36 8.42
N GLU A 169 5.58 3.38 7.14
CA GLU A 169 4.67 3.75 6.04
C GLU A 169 4.21 2.50 5.29
N PRO A 170 2.87 2.33 5.11
CA PRO A 170 2.34 1.21 4.35
C PRO A 170 2.51 1.41 2.84
N ILE A 171 3.12 0.43 2.18
CA ILE A 171 3.40 0.40 0.74
C ILE A 171 2.61 -0.73 0.07
N GLN A 172 1.96 -0.41 -1.04
CA GLN A 172 1.31 -1.37 -1.93
C GLN A 172 2.04 -1.39 -3.29
N TRP A 173 1.31 -1.63 -4.38
CA TRP A 173 1.80 -1.65 -5.75
C TRP A 173 0.69 -1.22 -6.72
N ASN A 174 1.06 -0.59 -7.80
CA ASN A 174 0.15 -0.30 -8.92
C ASN A 174 0.39 -1.22 -10.13
N VAL A 175 1.50 -1.97 -10.15
CA VAL A 175 1.80 -2.96 -11.18
C VAL A 175 2.01 -4.32 -10.53
N ASP A 176 1.06 -5.24 -10.73
CA ASP A 176 1.13 -6.62 -10.27
C ASP A 176 1.62 -7.51 -11.43
N SER A 177 2.77 -8.14 -11.28
CA SER A 177 3.34 -9.06 -12.28
C SER A 177 2.49 -10.30 -12.47
N LEU A 178 1.73 -10.71 -11.46
CA LEU A 178 1.01 -11.98 -11.35
C LEU A 178 1.91 -13.22 -11.52
N ASP A 179 3.19 -13.10 -11.19
CA ASP A 179 4.19 -14.17 -11.28
C ASP A 179 3.83 -15.39 -10.42
N TRP A 180 3.15 -15.18 -9.29
CA TRP A 180 2.62 -16.22 -8.42
C TRP A 180 1.54 -17.12 -9.06
N LYS A 181 1.00 -16.72 -10.23
CA LYS A 181 0.03 -17.50 -11.02
C LYS A 181 0.69 -18.41 -12.04
N GLU A 182 1.98 -18.64 -11.93
CA GLU A 182 2.75 -19.50 -12.85
C GLU A 182 2.64 -19.04 -14.32
N LEU A 183 2.51 -17.72 -14.55
CA LEU A 183 2.60 -17.15 -15.90
C LEU A 183 3.99 -17.41 -16.46
N THR A 184 4.09 -17.61 -17.76
CA THR A 184 5.38 -17.72 -18.44
C THR A 184 6.17 -16.42 -18.40
N ALA A 185 7.48 -16.48 -18.50
CA ALA A 185 8.35 -15.30 -18.49
C ALA A 185 7.95 -14.22 -19.52
N PRO A 186 7.57 -14.56 -20.77
CA PRO A 186 7.03 -13.58 -21.72
C PRO A 186 5.73 -12.92 -21.26
N GLU A 187 4.81 -13.67 -20.64
CA GLU A 187 3.54 -13.13 -20.13
C GLU A 187 3.77 -12.17 -18.97
N ILE A 188 4.66 -12.51 -18.02
CA ILE A 188 5.08 -11.64 -16.92
C ILE A 188 5.69 -10.35 -17.48
N THR A 189 6.64 -10.49 -18.42
CA THR A 189 7.30 -9.36 -19.08
C THR A 189 6.31 -8.43 -19.76
N GLN A 190 5.41 -8.97 -20.58
CA GLN A 190 4.41 -8.18 -21.28
C GLN A 190 3.46 -7.47 -20.30
N ARG A 191 3.06 -8.18 -19.24
CA ARG A 191 2.17 -7.62 -18.23
C ARG A 191 2.81 -6.43 -17.52
N VAL A 192 4.05 -6.55 -17.06
CA VAL A 192 4.77 -5.44 -16.42
C VAL A 192 4.93 -4.26 -17.37
N LEU A 193 5.48 -4.50 -18.57
CA LEU A 193 5.75 -3.43 -19.54
C LEU A 193 4.51 -2.70 -20.04
N ASN A 194 3.35 -3.38 -20.06
CA ASN A 194 2.08 -2.75 -20.48
C ASN A 194 1.46 -1.85 -19.41
N HIS A 195 1.88 -1.94 -18.15
CA HIS A 195 1.23 -1.22 -17.05
C HIS A 195 2.16 -0.26 -16.31
N VAL A 196 3.48 -0.39 -16.48
CA VAL A 196 4.44 0.49 -15.81
C VAL A 196 4.32 1.92 -16.33
N VAL A 197 4.34 2.86 -15.40
CA VAL A 197 4.40 4.30 -15.64
C VAL A 197 5.44 4.92 -14.68
N PRO A 198 5.94 6.14 -14.93
CA PRO A 198 6.81 6.81 -13.97
C PRO A 198 6.17 6.86 -12.57
N GLY A 199 6.94 6.51 -11.55
CA GLY A 199 6.46 6.40 -10.17
C GLY A 199 5.86 5.05 -9.79
N SER A 200 5.88 4.05 -10.68
CA SER A 200 5.33 2.73 -10.41
C SER A 200 6.11 1.96 -9.35
N ILE A 201 5.37 1.27 -8.49
CA ILE A 201 5.84 0.21 -7.60
C ILE A 201 5.36 -1.12 -8.19
N ILE A 202 6.30 -2.00 -8.53
CA ILE A 202 6.05 -3.25 -9.26
C ILE A 202 6.19 -4.42 -8.29
N LEU A 203 5.15 -5.25 -8.17
CA LEU A 203 5.16 -6.44 -7.33
C LEU A 203 5.64 -7.67 -8.08
N PHE A 204 6.60 -8.35 -7.45
CA PHE A 204 7.03 -9.72 -7.71
C PHE A 204 7.05 -10.52 -6.41
N HIS A 205 7.29 -11.82 -6.51
CA HIS A 205 7.46 -12.71 -5.36
C HIS A 205 8.75 -13.51 -5.50
N ASN A 206 9.33 -13.88 -4.35
CA ASN A 206 10.40 -14.87 -4.32
C ASN A 206 9.83 -16.27 -4.59
N ALA A 207 10.67 -17.20 -5.02
CA ALA A 207 10.31 -18.59 -5.37
C ALA A 207 9.20 -18.70 -6.43
N ALA A 208 8.96 -17.64 -7.21
CA ALA A 208 8.08 -17.67 -8.37
C ALA A 208 8.89 -18.13 -9.59
N ILE A 209 8.54 -19.30 -10.11
CA ILE A 209 9.37 -20.13 -11.02
C ILE A 209 9.91 -19.36 -12.24
N HIS A 210 9.13 -18.44 -12.80
CA HIS A 210 9.47 -17.73 -14.04
C HIS A 210 9.92 -16.28 -13.82
N THR A 211 9.96 -15.80 -12.58
CA THR A 211 10.42 -14.44 -12.27
C THR A 211 11.88 -14.21 -12.62
N PRO A 212 12.84 -15.11 -12.27
CA PRO A 212 14.23 -14.94 -12.66
C PRO A 212 14.42 -14.90 -14.19
N GLU A 213 13.66 -15.69 -14.95
CA GLU A 213 13.71 -15.69 -16.41
C GLU A 213 13.14 -14.40 -17.02
N ALA A 214 12.08 -13.80 -16.41
CA ALA A 214 11.42 -12.59 -16.91
C ALA A 214 12.21 -11.30 -16.61
N LEU A 215 12.89 -11.23 -15.46
CA LEU A 215 13.53 -10.00 -14.96
C LEU A 215 14.53 -9.38 -15.94
N PRO A 216 15.47 -10.11 -16.59
CA PRO A 216 16.38 -9.51 -17.55
C PRO A 216 15.68 -8.71 -18.64
N GLY A 217 14.66 -9.29 -19.26
CA GLY A 217 13.91 -8.64 -20.33
C GLY A 217 13.13 -7.41 -19.86
N ILE A 218 12.58 -7.46 -18.64
CA ILE A 218 11.89 -6.32 -18.02
C ILE A 218 12.87 -5.18 -17.75
N ILE A 219 13.99 -5.47 -17.10
CA ILE A 219 15.00 -4.48 -16.73
C ILE A 219 15.57 -3.80 -17.99
N GLU A 220 15.99 -4.59 -18.98
CA GLU A 220 16.54 -4.07 -20.24
C GLU A 220 15.54 -3.15 -20.97
N ALA A 221 14.27 -3.56 -21.05
CA ALA A 221 13.23 -2.77 -21.70
C ALA A 221 12.99 -1.44 -20.96
N LEU A 222 12.90 -1.46 -19.64
CA LEU A 222 12.68 -0.26 -18.83
C LEU A 222 13.87 0.70 -18.89
N GLN A 223 15.09 0.19 -18.74
CA GLN A 223 16.32 1.00 -18.88
C GLN A 223 16.45 1.61 -20.27
N LYS A 224 16.11 0.85 -21.33
CA LYS A 224 16.08 1.36 -22.71
C LYS A 224 15.07 2.47 -22.92
N GLU A 225 13.95 2.43 -22.23
CA GLU A 225 12.93 3.50 -22.24
C GLU A 225 13.30 4.69 -21.33
N GLY A 226 14.45 4.64 -20.68
CA GLY A 226 14.99 5.69 -19.84
C GLY A 226 14.48 5.67 -18.39
N TYR A 227 13.97 4.55 -17.91
CA TYR A 227 13.66 4.39 -16.49
C TYR A 227 14.93 4.19 -15.67
N THR A 228 14.98 4.85 -14.51
CA THR A 228 15.87 4.50 -13.40
C THR A 228 15.11 3.56 -12.47
N LEU A 229 15.62 2.35 -12.32
CA LEU A 229 15.09 1.37 -11.37
C LEU A 229 15.76 1.61 -10.02
N CYS A 230 14.97 1.78 -8.97
CA CYS A 230 15.41 2.21 -7.65
C CYS A 230 14.69 1.46 -6.53
N THR A 231 15.09 1.65 -5.29
CA THR A 231 14.38 1.14 -4.11
C THR A 231 13.12 1.96 -3.82
N VAL A 232 12.27 1.46 -2.91
CA VAL A 232 11.08 2.20 -2.48
C VAL A 232 11.49 3.49 -1.78
N SER A 233 12.51 3.48 -0.91
CA SER A 233 12.99 4.70 -0.24
C SER A 233 13.51 5.77 -1.21
N GLU A 234 14.12 5.37 -2.33
CA GLU A 234 14.57 6.30 -3.38
C GLU A 234 13.44 6.80 -4.30
N LEU A 235 12.28 6.11 -4.28
CA LEU A 235 11.13 6.45 -5.09
C LEU A 235 10.15 7.37 -4.36
N VAL A 236 9.85 7.09 -3.07
CA VAL A 236 8.83 7.81 -2.31
C VAL A 236 9.27 9.24 -2.02
N ILE A 237 8.28 10.13 -1.94
CA ILE A 237 8.52 11.54 -1.62
C ILE A 237 8.83 11.66 -0.13
N GLU A 238 9.99 12.22 0.18
CA GLU A 238 10.36 12.60 1.54
C GLU A 238 9.67 13.91 1.96
N GLY A 239 9.33 14.02 3.26
CA GLY A 239 8.74 15.24 3.83
C GLY A 239 7.22 15.28 3.73
N GLU A 240 6.64 16.44 3.42
CA GLU A 240 5.18 16.60 3.38
C GLU A 240 4.58 16.14 2.04
N TYR A 241 3.63 15.23 2.10
CA TYR A 241 2.90 14.72 0.94
C TYR A 241 1.43 14.48 1.28
N THR A 242 0.64 14.23 0.25
CA THR A 242 -0.74 13.73 0.34
C THR A 242 -0.84 12.42 -0.42
N ILE A 243 -1.84 11.60 -0.08
CA ILE A 243 -2.18 10.40 -0.84
C ILE A 243 -3.56 10.63 -1.45
N ASP A 244 -3.66 10.54 -2.77
CA ASP A 244 -4.94 10.70 -3.47
C ASP A 244 -5.86 9.48 -3.28
N ASN A 245 -7.08 9.56 -3.80
CA ASN A 245 -8.09 8.50 -3.68
C ASN A 245 -7.71 7.19 -4.40
N ASN A 246 -6.65 7.18 -5.20
CA ASN A 246 -6.11 6.01 -5.88
C ASN A 246 -4.87 5.45 -5.17
N GLY A 247 -4.44 6.07 -4.07
CA GLY A 247 -3.23 5.69 -3.36
C GLY A 247 -1.94 6.26 -3.97
N MET A 248 -2.04 7.26 -4.84
CA MET A 248 -0.86 7.93 -5.39
C MET A 248 -0.31 8.94 -4.37
N GLN A 249 0.96 8.81 -4.03
CA GLN A 249 1.68 9.78 -3.22
C GLN A 249 1.99 11.03 -4.07
N CYS A 250 1.50 12.19 -3.62
CA CYS A 250 1.65 13.46 -4.31
C CYS A 250 2.40 14.47 -3.42
N PRO A 251 3.33 15.28 -3.97
CA PRO A 251 3.96 16.34 -3.19
C PRO A 251 2.89 17.34 -2.72
N LYS A 252 2.98 17.75 -1.46
CA LYS A 252 2.10 18.80 -0.95
C LYS A 252 2.55 20.15 -1.52
N ASN A 253 1.71 20.74 -2.38
CA ASN A 253 1.97 22.08 -2.91
C ASN A 253 1.74 23.14 -1.84
N ILE A 254 2.79 23.72 -1.30
CA ILE A 254 2.76 24.78 -0.26
C ILE A 254 2.01 26.04 -0.74
N GLU A 255 1.83 26.24 -2.05
CA GLU A 255 1.16 27.42 -2.61
C GLU A 255 -0.39 27.38 -2.48
N GLN A 256 -1.02 26.22 -2.29
CA GLN A 256 -2.48 26.13 -2.16
C GLN A 256 -2.98 26.42 -0.73
N ASP A 257 -2.22 26.09 0.30
CA ASP A 257 -2.58 26.33 1.71
C ASP A 257 -2.60 27.84 2.08
N THR A 258 -1.82 28.67 1.37
CA THR A 258 -1.77 30.13 1.62
C THR A 258 -2.99 30.87 1.08
N MET A 259 -3.75 30.31 0.15
CA MET A 259 -4.96 30.93 -0.39
C MET A 259 -6.24 30.54 0.36
N GLU A 260 -6.32 29.39 1.00
CA GLU A 260 -7.48 29.00 1.81
C GLU A 260 -7.54 29.70 3.18
N HIS A 261 -6.43 30.17 3.71
CA HIS A 261 -6.39 30.94 4.97
C HIS A 261 -6.43 32.46 4.78
N ALA A 262 -6.54 32.96 3.53
CA ALA A 262 -6.58 34.39 3.20
C ALA A 262 -7.95 34.86 2.68
N SER A 263 -9.02 34.03 2.78
CA SER A 263 -10.39 34.39 2.35
C SER A 263 -11.40 34.48 3.49
#